data_b62da6b58b20fe7f0935d0c477f736fe
#
_entry.id   b62da6b58b20fe7f0935d0c477f736fe
#
_cell.length_a   1.000
_cell.length_b   1.000
_cell.length_c   1.000
_cell.angle_alpha   90.00
_cell.angle_beta   90.00
_cell.angle_gamma   90.00
#
_symmetry.space_group_name_H-M   'P 1'
#
loop_
_entity.id
_entity.type
_entity.pdbx_description
1 polymer ?
#
loop_
_entity_poly.entity_id
_entity_poly.type
_entity_poly.pdbx_seq_one_letter_code
_entity_poly.pdbx_strand_id
1 'polypeptide(L)'
;VYQCLTELSTENLSTKKLNTDKSSTDNLVVLRETPSALHELANYKTLESAELRQRIAAVREQLGDSLLILGHHYQQDEVIEHSDLRGDSYKLSQMAAESESCQTIVFCGVHFMAETADILANHPDKVRQRDGRRVNVVLPDLAAGCSMADMAAISQVEAAWQDMSDV
;
A
#
# COMPACT_ATOMS: atom_id res chain seq x y z
N VAL A 1 1.44 -7.83 -5.84
CA VAL A 1 0.07 -7.41 -6.20
C VAL A 1 -0.88 -8.59 -6.11
N TYR A 2 -0.53 -9.73 -6.72
CA TYR A 2 -1.45 -10.85 -6.91
C TYR A 2 -1.86 -11.56 -5.60
N GLN A 3 -0.97 -11.76 -4.68
CA GLN A 3 -1.25 -12.44 -3.41
C GLN A 3 -2.15 -11.59 -2.51
N CYS A 4 -1.92 -10.30 -2.47
CA CYS A 4 -2.67 -9.38 -1.61
C CYS A 4 -4.16 -9.32 -1.97
N LEU A 5 -4.48 -9.33 -3.27
CA LEU A 5 -5.87 -9.21 -3.73
C LEU A 5 -6.67 -10.51 -3.54
N THR A 6 -6.01 -11.68 -3.53
CA THR A 6 -6.71 -12.96 -3.34
C THR A 6 -6.96 -13.31 -1.88
N GLU A 7 -6.11 -12.86 -0.95
CA GLU A 7 -6.34 -13.05 0.49
C GLU A 7 -7.46 -12.17 1.04
N LEU A 8 -7.78 -11.07 0.37
CA LEU A 8 -8.90 -10.20 0.74
C LEU A 8 -10.27 -10.82 0.42
N SER A 9 -10.31 -11.93 -0.32
CA SER A 9 -11.53 -12.35 -1.00
C SER A 9 -12.47 -13.26 -0.24
N THR A 10 -12.16 -13.94 0.88
CA THR A 10 -13.17 -14.91 1.37
C THR A 10 -13.26 -15.25 2.84
N GLU A 11 -12.26 -15.11 3.70
CA GLU A 11 -12.44 -15.70 5.05
C GLU A 11 -11.95 -14.90 6.27
N ASN A 12 -11.32 -13.75 6.14
CA ASN A 12 -10.70 -13.05 7.27
C ASN A 12 -11.30 -11.67 7.63
N LEU A 13 -12.44 -11.29 7.09
CA LEU A 13 -13.21 -10.13 7.57
C LEU A 13 -14.00 -10.41 8.85
N SER A 14 -13.97 -11.65 9.35
CA SER A 14 -14.62 -12.03 10.60
C SER A 14 -13.69 -11.82 11.78
N THR A 15 -13.80 -10.64 12.38
CA THR A 15 -13.58 -10.34 13.80
C THR A 15 -12.43 -11.05 14.52
N LYS A 16 -11.19 -10.70 14.26
CA LYS A 16 -10.16 -10.70 15.30
C LYS A 16 -10.22 -9.36 16.01
N LYS A 17 -10.74 -9.35 17.26
CA LYS A 17 -10.63 -8.21 18.18
C LYS A 17 -9.16 -7.83 18.27
N LEU A 18 -8.80 -6.71 17.66
CA LEU A 18 -7.51 -6.08 17.86
C LEU A 18 -7.48 -5.49 19.26
N ASN A 19 -6.55 -5.98 20.08
CA ASN A 19 -6.18 -5.36 21.34
C ASN A 19 -5.70 -3.93 21.04
N THR A 20 -6.44 -2.96 21.53
CA THR A 20 -6.10 -1.54 21.47
C THR A 20 -5.08 -1.23 22.56
N ASP A 21 -3.81 -1.43 22.27
CA ASP A 21 -2.72 -0.70 22.94
C ASP A 21 -1.42 -0.89 22.15
N LYS A 22 -0.94 0.19 21.57
CA LYS A 22 0.45 0.58 21.25
C LYS A 22 0.62 1.20 19.85
N SER A 23 1.29 2.34 19.85
CA SER A 23 2.01 3.11 18.82
C SER A 23 1.52 3.10 17.36
N SER A 24 1.49 4.26 16.74
CA SER A 24 0.91 4.58 15.44
C SER A 24 1.54 3.89 14.21
N THR A 25 2.53 3.03 14.40
CA THR A 25 3.20 2.28 13.33
C THR A 25 2.68 0.85 13.13
N ASP A 26 1.78 0.38 14.01
CA ASP A 26 1.35 -1.04 14.02
C ASP A 26 0.23 -1.38 13.01
N ASN A 27 -0.21 -0.43 12.18
CA ASN A 27 -1.32 -0.65 11.26
C ASN A 27 -0.92 -0.72 9.77
N LEU A 28 0.35 -0.57 9.44
CA LEU A 28 0.84 -0.97 8.13
C LEU A 28 0.78 -2.50 8.10
N VAL A 29 -0.19 -3.06 7.40
CA VAL A 29 -0.23 -4.51 7.16
C VAL A 29 0.90 -4.84 6.21
N VAL A 30 2.07 -5.01 6.81
CA VAL A 30 3.18 -5.63 6.12
C VAL A 30 2.81 -7.10 6.02
N LEU A 31 2.56 -7.58 4.82
CA LEU A 31 2.48 -9.02 4.56
C LEU A 31 3.85 -9.60 4.91
N ARG A 32 4.00 -10.04 6.18
CA ARG A 32 5.22 -10.74 6.57
C ARG A 32 5.30 -12.00 5.75
N GLU A 33 6.46 -12.23 5.16
CA GLU A 33 6.78 -13.48 4.48
C GLU A 33 6.69 -14.63 5.49
N THR A 34 5.50 -15.20 5.61
CA THR A 34 5.34 -16.47 6.30
C THR A 34 5.70 -17.59 5.32
N PRO A 35 6.19 -18.75 5.77
CA PRO A 35 6.44 -19.88 4.90
C PRO A 35 5.21 -20.26 4.05
N SER A 36 4.02 -20.09 4.56
CA SER A 36 2.75 -20.27 3.85
C SER A 36 2.57 -19.27 2.73
N ALA A 37 2.81 -17.97 2.99
CA ALA A 37 2.68 -16.91 2.00
C ALA A 37 3.68 -17.07 0.85
N LEU A 38 4.92 -17.50 1.13
CA LEU A 38 5.93 -17.77 0.10
C LEU A 38 5.53 -18.97 -0.79
N HIS A 39 4.90 -19.99 -0.22
CA HIS A 39 4.41 -21.14 -0.99
C HIS A 39 3.26 -20.73 -1.91
N GLU A 40 2.35 -19.89 -1.44
CA GLU A 40 1.26 -19.32 -2.24
C GLU A 40 1.78 -18.42 -3.36
N LEU A 41 2.76 -17.56 -3.10
CA LEU A 41 3.44 -16.75 -4.11
C LEU A 41 4.01 -17.58 -5.26
N ALA A 42 4.58 -18.74 -4.97
CA ALA A 42 5.12 -19.65 -5.99
C ALA A 42 4.02 -20.09 -6.97
N ASN A 43 2.80 -20.29 -6.50
CA ASN A 43 1.67 -20.67 -7.35
C ASN A 43 1.28 -19.56 -8.34
N TYR A 44 1.37 -18.29 -7.93
CA TYR A 44 1.06 -17.15 -8.80
C TYR A 44 2.14 -16.88 -9.83
N LYS A 45 3.41 -17.19 -9.54
CA LYS A 45 4.52 -17.01 -10.48
C LYS A 45 4.43 -17.91 -11.71
N THR A 46 3.67 -18.98 -11.63
CA THR A 46 3.47 -19.93 -12.73
C THR A 46 2.23 -19.63 -13.57
N LEU A 47 1.44 -18.64 -13.20
CA LEU A 47 0.21 -18.28 -13.92
C LEU A 47 0.53 -17.42 -15.14
N GLU A 48 -0.23 -17.63 -16.20
CA GLU A 48 -0.20 -16.77 -17.37
C GLU A 48 -0.76 -15.37 -17.04
N SER A 49 -0.20 -14.35 -17.69
CA SER A 49 -0.62 -12.95 -17.46
C SER A 49 -2.12 -12.73 -17.68
N ALA A 50 -2.73 -13.44 -18.61
CA ALA A 50 -4.18 -13.33 -18.87
C ALA A 50 -5.00 -13.84 -17.67
N GLU A 51 -4.59 -14.94 -17.04
CA GLU A 51 -5.26 -15.48 -15.85
C GLU A 51 -5.09 -14.56 -14.66
N LEU A 52 -3.89 -13.98 -14.48
CA LEU A 52 -3.64 -13.01 -13.42
C LEU A 52 -4.53 -11.78 -13.56
N ARG A 53 -4.65 -11.22 -14.76
CA ARG A 53 -5.56 -10.10 -15.05
C ARG A 53 -7.01 -10.44 -14.71
N GLN A 54 -7.45 -11.63 -15.08
CA GLN A 54 -8.82 -12.08 -14.80
C GLN A 54 -9.08 -12.19 -13.29
N ARG A 55 -8.14 -12.74 -12.53
CA ARG A 55 -8.24 -12.84 -11.07
C ARG A 55 -8.27 -11.47 -10.40
N ILE A 56 -7.41 -10.54 -10.83
CA ILE A 56 -7.41 -9.16 -10.32
C ILE A 56 -8.75 -8.48 -10.62
N ALA A 57 -9.26 -8.62 -11.84
CA ALA A 57 -10.55 -8.04 -12.23
C ALA A 57 -11.70 -8.58 -11.37
N ALA A 58 -11.74 -9.90 -11.10
CA ALA A 58 -12.76 -10.51 -10.27
C ALA A 58 -12.72 -9.98 -8.81
N VAL A 59 -11.53 -9.83 -8.22
CA VAL A 59 -11.39 -9.28 -6.87
C VAL A 59 -11.78 -7.80 -6.84
N ARG A 60 -11.40 -7.02 -7.86
CA ARG A 60 -11.83 -5.62 -7.98
C ARG A 60 -13.35 -5.48 -8.04
N GLU A 61 -14.00 -6.32 -8.83
CA GLU A 61 -15.47 -6.34 -8.93
C GLU A 61 -16.11 -6.69 -7.58
N GLN A 62 -15.55 -7.66 -6.87
CA GLN A 62 -16.04 -8.08 -5.56
C GLN A 62 -15.90 -6.98 -4.49
N LEU A 63 -14.77 -6.27 -4.46
CA LEU A 63 -14.47 -5.25 -3.45
C LEU A 63 -15.04 -3.88 -3.80
N GLY A 64 -15.25 -3.59 -5.08
CA GLY A 64 -15.83 -2.34 -5.57
C GLY A 64 -15.13 -1.10 -4.98
N ASP A 65 -15.93 -0.13 -4.53
CA ASP A 65 -15.44 1.14 -4.00
C ASP A 65 -14.69 1.02 -2.67
N SER A 66 -14.68 -0.16 -2.04
CA SER A 66 -13.90 -0.40 -0.83
C SER A 66 -12.40 -0.61 -1.09
N LEU A 67 -12.01 -0.86 -2.34
CA LEU A 67 -10.63 -1.04 -2.79
C LEU A 67 -10.18 0.15 -3.62
N LEU A 68 -8.98 0.67 -3.31
CA LEU A 68 -8.31 1.69 -4.11
C LEU A 68 -6.90 1.22 -4.45
N ILE A 69 -6.58 1.11 -5.73
CA ILE A 69 -5.25 0.72 -6.22
C ILE A 69 -4.51 1.96 -6.72
N LEU A 70 -3.38 2.26 -6.10
CA LEU A 70 -2.51 3.36 -6.46
C LEU A 70 -1.30 2.86 -7.22
N GLY A 71 -1.03 3.43 -8.39
CA GLY A 71 0.13 3.10 -9.22
C GLY A 71 1.10 4.27 -9.33
N HIS A 72 2.31 4.10 -8.80
CA HIS A 72 3.37 5.06 -9.05
C HIS A 72 3.77 4.99 -10.53
N HIS A 73 3.97 6.14 -11.16
CA HIS A 73 4.16 6.22 -12.62
C HIS A 73 5.46 5.56 -13.14
N TYR A 74 6.36 5.11 -12.26
CA TYR A 74 7.55 4.33 -12.64
C TYR A 74 7.30 2.81 -12.62
N GLN A 75 6.11 2.36 -12.23
CA GLN A 75 5.78 0.94 -12.28
C GLN A 75 5.63 0.45 -13.72
N GLN A 76 5.82 -0.86 -13.92
CA GLN A 76 5.62 -1.50 -15.22
C GLN A 76 4.17 -1.37 -15.70
N ASP A 77 3.97 -1.36 -16.99
CA ASP A 77 2.63 -1.17 -17.59
C ASP A 77 1.63 -2.22 -17.12
N GLU A 78 2.07 -3.47 -16.92
CA GLU A 78 1.24 -4.58 -16.43
C GLU A 78 0.77 -4.37 -14.98
N VAL A 79 1.44 -3.54 -14.20
CA VAL A 79 1.02 -3.15 -12.85
C VAL A 79 0.12 -1.92 -12.93
N ILE A 80 0.51 -0.94 -13.73
CA ILE A 80 -0.20 0.33 -13.89
C ILE A 80 -1.59 0.16 -14.49
N GLU A 81 -1.79 -0.82 -15.37
CA GLU A 81 -3.11 -1.07 -15.98
C GLU A 81 -4.20 -1.37 -14.95
N HIS A 82 -3.82 -1.85 -13.75
CA HIS A 82 -4.75 -2.15 -12.67
C HIS A 82 -5.00 -0.99 -11.71
N SER A 83 -4.31 0.15 -11.87
CA SER A 83 -4.39 1.27 -10.96
C SER A 83 -5.62 2.14 -11.22
N ASP A 84 -6.31 2.54 -10.14
CA ASP A 84 -7.38 3.52 -10.17
C ASP A 84 -6.82 4.95 -10.31
N LEU A 85 -5.73 5.22 -9.62
CA LEU A 85 -5.02 6.49 -9.64
C LEU A 85 -3.56 6.30 -9.99
N ARG A 86 -3.00 7.22 -10.79
CA ARG A 86 -1.60 7.23 -11.20
C ARG A 86 -0.96 8.57 -10.90
N GLY A 87 0.29 8.59 -10.51
CA GLY A 87 1.00 9.84 -10.23
C GLY A 87 2.32 9.65 -9.50
N ASP A 88 2.79 10.75 -8.94
CA ASP A 88 3.95 10.75 -8.05
C ASP A 88 3.57 10.31 -6.63
N SER A 89 4.59 10.05 -5.81
CA SER A 89 4.47 9.47 -4.48
C SER A 89 3.55 10.25 -3.53
N TYR A 90 3.83 11.55 -3.35
CA TYR A 90 3.11 12.36 -2.38
C TYR A 90 1.70 12.69 -2.84
N LYS A 91 1.55 13.01 -4.13
CA LYS A 91 0.24 13.32 -4.71
C LYS A 91 -0.71 12.12 -4.65
N LEU A 92 -0.21 10.92 -4.95
CA LEU A 92 -1.00 9.69 -4.81
C LEU A 92 -1.47 9.47 -3.37
N SER A 93 -0.58 9.69 -2.39
CA SER A 93 -0.92 9.54 -0.98
C SER A 93 -1.96 10.56 -0.52
N GLN A 94 -1.90 11.80 -1.01
CA GLN A 94 -2.93 12.82 -0.77
C GLN A 94 -4.29 12.40 -1.37
N MET A 95 -4.30 11.96 -2.63
CA MET A 95 -5.54 11.53 -3.31
C MET A 95 -6.16 10.31 -2.60
N ALA A 96 -5.35 9.38 -2.12
CA ALA A 96 -5.82 8.24 -1.34
C ALA A 96 -6.49 8.67 -0.03
N ALA A 97 -5.95 9.67 0.64
CA ALA A 97 -6.51 10.21 1.88
C ALA A 97 -7.85 10.93 1.69
N GLU A 98 -8.18 11.36 0.47
CA GLU A 98 -9.46 12.01 0.13
C GLU A 98 -10.59 11.00 -0.09
N SER A 99 -10.29 9.71 -0.29
CA SER A 99 -11.31 8.68 -0.48
C SER A 99 -12.07 8.40 0.82
N GLU A 100 -13.38 8.54 0.80
CA GLU A 100 -14.26 8.32 1.96
C GLU A 100 -14.74 6.86 2.06
N SER A 101 -14.98 6.22 0.92
CA SER A 101 -15.51 4.84 0.83
C SER A 101 -14.46 3.77 0.98
N CYS A 102 -13.19 4.09 0.70
CA CYS A 102 -12.09 3.16 0.68
C CYS A 102 -11.84 2.53 2.05
N GLN A 103 -11.69 1.21 2.07
CA GLN A 103 -11.30 0.43 3.26
C GLN A 103 -9.89 -0.15 3.12
N THR A 104 -9.47 -0.37 1.88
CA THR A 104 -8.15 -0.93 1.57
C THR A 104 -7.51 -0.16 0.42
N ILE A 105 -6.29 0.30 0.65
CA ILE A 105 -5.42 0.89 -0.36
C ILE A 105 -4.33 -0.12 -0.70
N VAL A 106 -4.20 -0.47 -1.97
CA VAL A 106 -3.03 -1.20 -2.49
C VAL A 106 -2.11 -0.20 -3.15
N PHE A 107 -0.94 0.02 -2.57
CA PHE A 107 0.03 0.97 -3.10
C PHE A 107 1.10 0.24 -3.93
N CYS A 108 0.99 0.32 -5.26
CA CYS A 108 1.99 -0.19 -6.18
C CYS A 108 3.13 0.82 -6.31
N GLY A 109 4.09 0.73 -5.41
CA GLY A 109 5.23 1.63 -5.26
C GLY A 109 6.24 1.04 -4.30
N VAL A 110 6.97 1.91 -3.59
CA VAL A 110 7.96 1.52 -2.59
C VAL A 110 7.49 1.82 -1.17
N HIS A 111 8.20 1.28 -0.18
CA HIS A 111 7.79 1.28 1.23
C HIS A 111 7.43 2.68 1.77
N PHE A 112 8.29 3.66 1.63
CA PHE A 112 8.03 5.01 2.17
C PHE A 112 6.81 5.71 1.54
N MET A 113 6.43 5.34 0.31
CA MET A 113 5.20 5.85 -0.33
C MET A 113 3.97 5.26 0.33
N ALA A 114 3.99 3.97 0.63
CA ALA A 114 2.90 3.29 1.34
C ALA A 114 2.76 3.81 2.78
N GLU A 115 3.87 4.07 3.48
CA GLU A 115 3.86 4.71 4.80
C GLU A 115 3.25 6.11 4.75
N THR A 116 3.62 6.91 3.76
CA THR A 116 3.03 8.25 3.58
C THR A 116 1.53 8.16 3.34
N ALA A 117 1.07 7.19 2.53
CA ALA A 117 -0.34 6.96 2.31
C ALA A 117 -1.07 6.53 3.60
N ASP A 118 -0.46 5.67 4.43
CA ASP A 118 -1.02 5.26 5.72
C ASP A 118 -1.14 6.45 6.69
N ILE A 119 -0.09 7.26 6.82
CA ILE A 119 -0.08 8.44 7.69
C ILE A 119 -1.18 9.43 7.29
N LEU A 120 -1.31 9.72 6.00
CA LEU A 120 -2.29 10.69 5.51
C LEU A 120 -3.72 10.15 5.54
N ALA A 121 -3.93 8.93 5.08
CA ALA A 121 -5.26 8.29 5.06
C ALA A 121 -5.79 8.01 6.48
N ASN A 122 -4.91 7.74 7.43
CA ASN A 122 -5.26 7.44 8.81
C ASN A 122 -4.97 8.59 9.79
N HIS A 123 -4.80 9.82 9.27
CA HIS A 123 -4.72 11.00 10.11
C HIS A 123 -5.95 11.09 11.05
N PRO A 124 -5.81 11.49 12.32
CA PRO A 124 -6.91 11.51 13.28
C PRO A 124 -8.20 12.21 12.77
N ASP A 125 -8.06 13.27 11.99
CA ASP A 125 -9.20 13.98 11.40
C ASP A 125 -9.93 13.10 10.36
N LYS A 126 -9.18 12.38 9.53
CA LYS A 126 -9.74 11.47 8.52
C LYS A 126 -10.42 10.26 9.16
N VAL A 127 -9.83 9.72 10.20
CA VAL A 127 -10.42 8.63 10.99
C VAL A 127 -11.73 9.10 11.64
N ARG A 128 -11.77 10.31 12.21
CA ARG A 128 -13.01 10.88 12.75
C ARG A 128 -14.09 11.07 11.68
N GLN A 129 -13.74 11.56 10.49
CA GLN A 129 -14.66 11.71 9.36
C GLN A 129 -15.27 10.38 8.90
N ARG A 130 -14.57 9.27 9.13
CA ARG A 130 -15.01 7.91 8.79
C ARG A 130 -15.59 7.13 9.98
N ASP A 131 -16.11 7.83 10.99
CA ASP A 131 -16.72 7.20 12.19
C ASP A 131 -15.77 6.26 12.94
N GLY A 132 -14.51 6.61 13.03
CA GLY A 132 -13.47 5.83 13.70
C GLY A 132 -12.86 4.73 12.84
N ARG A 133 -13.26 4.55 11.58
CA ARG A 133 -12.70 3.53 10.68
C ARG A 133 -11.34 3.94 10.13
N ARG A 134 -10.38 3.05 10.25
CA ARG A 134 -9.06 3.14 9.60
C ARG A 134 -9.09 2.47 8.24
N VAL A 135 -8.21 2.90 7.38
CA VAL A 135 -7.96 2.28 6.06
C VAL A 135 -6.74 1.38 6.17
N ASN A 136 -6.82 0.18 5.61
CA ASN A 136 -5.68 -0.71 5.49
C ASN A 136 -4.83 -0.28 4.30
N VAL A 137 -3.54 -0.07 4.50
CA VAL A 137 -2.60 0.19 3.40
C VAL A 137 -1.72 -1.03 3.19
N VAL A 138 -1.71 -1.54 1.99
CA VAL A 138 -1.03 -2.76 1.59
C VAL A 138 0.04 -2.43 0.56
N LEU A 139 1.27 -2.85 0.83
CA LEU A 139 2.38 -2.81 -0.11
C LEU A 139 2.59 -4.21 -0.69
N PRO A 140 2.44 -4.42 -2.00
CA PRO A 140 2.53 -5.75 -2.60
C PRO A 140 3.90 -6.40 -2.52
N ASP A 141 4.96 -5.59 -2.53
CA ASP A 141 6.35 -6.07 -2.49
C ASP A 141 7.20 -5.17 -1.59
N LEU A 142 7.63 -5.71 -0.44
CA LEU A 142 8.52 -5.01 0.49
C LEU A 142 9.95 -4.87 -0.03
N ALA A 143 10.36 -5.71 -0.97
CA ALA A 143 11.68 -5.66 -1.58
C ALA A 143 11.77 -4.61 -2.70
N ALA A 144 10.63 -4.01 -3.09
CA ALA A 144 10.62 -2.93 -4.07
C ALA A 144 11.37 -1.71 -3.52
N GLY A 145 12.58 -1.47 -4.02
CA GLY A 145 13.46 -0.36 -3.66
C GLY A 145 13.38 0.81 -4.63
N CYS A 146 13.97 1.93 -4.22
CA CYS A 146 14.14 3.11 -5.06
C CYS A 146 15.63 3.51 -5.05
N SER A 147 16.30 3.31 -6.16
CA SER A 147 17.74 3.62 -6.28
C SER A 147 18.07 5.08 -5.97
N MET A 148 17.17 6.01 -6.27
CA MET A 148 17.37 7.43 -5.94
C MET A 148 17.29 7.70 -4.43
N ALA A 149 16.34 7.06 -3.74
CA ALA A 149 16.23 7.17 -2.29
C ALA A 149 17.41 6.49 -1.59
N ASP A 150 17.85 5.35 -2.12
CA ASP A 150 18.96 4.58 -1.54
C ASP A 150 20.33 5.27 -1.68
N MET A 151 20.46 6.24 -2.61
CA MET A 151 21.68 7.05 -2.77
C MET A 151 21.81 8.18 -1.72
N ALA A 152 20.74 8.52 -1.02
CA ALA A 152 20.73 9.60 -0.03
C ALA A 152 20.96 9.04 1.37
N ALA A 153 22.21 9.02 1.84
CA ALA A 153 22.50 8.64 3.23
C ALA A 153 21.97 9.71 4.21
N ILE A 154 21.38 9.28 5.31
CA ILE A 154 20.84 10.18 6.36
C ILE A 154 21.87 11.20 6.80
N SER A 155 23.14 10.80 6.99
CA SER A 155 24.22 11.69 7.38
C SER A 155 24.51 12.81 6.37
N GLN A 156 24.30 12.56 5.07
CA GLN A 156 24.43 13.59 4.04
C GLN A 156 23.28 14.59 4.10
N VAL A 157 22.06 14.10 4.35
CA VAL A 157 20.88 14.95 4.52
C VAL A 157 21.01 15.82 5.76
N GLU A 158 21.47 15.25 6.89
CA GLU A 158 21.70 15.98 8.14
C GLU A 158 22.77 17.06 7.98
N ALA A 159 23.88 16.75 7.31
CA ALA A 159 24.93 17.72 7.03
C ALA A 159 24.41 18.88 6.15
N ALA A 160 23.73 18.57 5.06
CA ALA A 160 23.14 19.59 4.19
C ALA A 160 22.10 20.43 4.93
N TRP A 161 21.32 19.84 5.83
CA TRP A 161 20.34 20.56 6.64
C TRP A 161 21.00 21.54 7.62
N GLN A 162 22.11 21.14 8.25
CA GLN A 162 22.89 22.02 9.11
C GLN A 162 23.46 23.21 8.34
N ASP A 163 24.06 22.96 7.17
CA ASP A 163 24.62 24.01 6.32
C ASP A 163 23.56 25.04 5.85
N MET A 164 22.30 24.58 5.66
CA MET A 164 21.21 25.46 5.22
C MET A 164 20.50 26.16 6.40
N SER A 165 20.66 25.73 7.62
CA SER A 165 19.99 26.34 8.79
C SER A 165 20.61 27.68 9.21
N ASP A 166 21.77 28.02 8.66
CA ASP A 166 22.47 29.29 8.92
C ASP A 166 22.15 30.37 7.86
N VAL A 167 21.21 30.09 6.92
CA VAL A 167 20.72 31.01 5.88
C VAL A 167 19.29 31.46 6.21
#